data_1e103cc673eac88517fafed9d60cab3f
#
_entry.id   1e103cc673eac88517fafed9d60cab3f
#
_cell.length_a   1.000
_cell.length_b   1.000
_cell.length_c   1.000
_cell.angle_alpha   90.00
_cell.angle_beta   90.00
_cell.angle_gamma   90.00
#
_symmetry.space_group_name_H-M   'P 1'
#
loop_
_entity.id
_entity.type
_entity.pdbx_description
1 polymer ?
#
loop_
_entity_poly.entity_id
_entity_poly.type
_entity_poly.pdbx_seq_one_letter_code
_entity_poly.pdbx_strand_id
1 'polypeptide(L)'
;MPWSWYSAHRICPIVIIVLAIQVPVAEHVIAESAPVSPHHAAWLHHRYHTTQPALIGPSGLPQPLSSPARRATQSQRAVFGFLPYWISAEYYDSIDFDLLTHIAPFSVEVNPDGSLGEDHGWPWTALINRAHRHGVRVILTATLFGDTDVHTLLNSETHRTRFMREIRDKIRAGRADGVIIDFEGPGLNGWPDQISDFLRTLTDYLHAEIPSSEVSFASPAIDWGGRWDFAQIAASCDYLFVMGYAFSGKWSSNTGPTAPLGGPGRTVSSLLEDERDYSQVALDHPEKLILGVPYYGCKWKTRSAEPGTSVQEFVNYPRLRDALPQADRWGARWDARSQTAWYRYRDGEDWVQVWYDDVESLRLKYELAMDKNLHGFGIWALGYEGKQTEPWQLIEEVNGRRSSTLVSTETTVPNDFTVALPYPNPFNASVEVRYHVPGPGRLQVDLYDVLGRRIHAWSQRTESAGHARWHWDGQGRTGIETASGIYTMQFHYFSDDGLLRSQSRRVIQLR
;
A
#
# COMPACT_ATOMS: atom_id res chain seq x y z
N MET A 1 36.62 -22.93 -101.89
CA MET A 1 37.71 -23.68 -101.30
C MET A 1 38.50 -22.73 -100.37
N PRO A 2 38.96 -23.24 -99.30
CA PRO A 2 38.36 -23.83 -98.12
C PRO A 2 38.96 -23.18 -96.82
N TRP A 3 38.52 -23.84 -95.76
CA TRP A 3 39.13 -23.95 -94.38
C TRP A 3 38.75 -22.92 -93.32
N SER A 4 37.86 -23.39 -92.56
CA SER A 4 37.57 -23.57 -91.16
C SER A 4 38.77 -23.51 -90.18
N TRP A 5 38.59 -22.81 -89.10
CA TRP A 5 39.06 -23.19 -87.74
C TRP A 5 38.11 -22.73 -86.67
N TYR A 6 37.49 -23.70 -85.97
CA TYR A 6 36.75 -23.55 -84.72
C TYR A 6 37.73 -23.34 -83.56
N SER A 7 37.48 -22.33 -82.80
CA SER A 7 38.13 -22.22 -81.50
C SER A 7 37.04 -22.04 -80.42
N ALA A 8 36.82 -23.13 -79.63
CA ALA A 8 35.86 -23.16 -78.56
C ALA A 8 36.43 -22.43 -77.34
N HIS A 9 35.85 -21.34 -76.96
CA HIS A 9 36.11 -20.72 -75.66
C HIS A 9 35.13 -21.27 -74.65
N ARG A 10 35.64 -22.00 -73.66
CA ARG A 10 34.90 -22.46 -72.46
C ARG A 10 34.61 -21.21 -71.59
N ILE A 11 33.36 -20.86 -71.43
CA ILE A 11 32.88 -19.87 -70.50
C ILE A 11 32.73 -20.59 -69.15
N CYS A 12 33.56 -20.19 -68.16
CA CYS A 12 33.47 -20.62 -66.82
C CYS A 12 32.34 -19.85 -66.11
N PRO A 13 31.32 -20.45 -65.49
CA PRO A 13 30.31 -19.69 -64.78
C PRO A 13 30.88 -19.18 -63.45
N ILE A 14 30.96 -17.86 -63.27
CA ILE A 14 31.25 -17.24 -61.99
C ILE A 14 29.98 -17.36 -61.12
N VAL A 15 30.03 -18.22 -60.12
CA VAL A 15 28.98 -18.27 -59.08
C VAL A 15 29.20 -17.12 -58.17
N ILE A 16 28.37 -16.14 -58.23
CA ILE A 16 28.30 -15.03 -57.26
C ILE A 16 27.52 -15.54 -56.04
N ILE A 17 28.21 -15.90 -54.98
CA ILE A 17 27.60 -16.15 -53.69
C ILE A 17 27.25 -14.79 -53.03
N VAL A 18 25.97 -14.41 -53.08
CA VAL A 18 25.45 -13.29 -52.31
C VAL A 18 25.29 -13.74 -50.86
N LEU A 19 26.25 -13.44 -50.02
CA LEU A 19 26.11 -13.59 -48.59
C LEU A 19 25.08 -12.52 -48.12
N ALA A 20 23.85 -12.94 -47.88
CA ALA A 20 22.88 -12.12 -47.15
C ALA A 20 23.34 -12.00 -45.69
N ILE A 21 23.97 -10.90 -45.35
CA ILE A 21 24.20 -10.52 -43.96
C ILE A 21 22.82 -10.19 -43.37
N GLN A 22 22.24 -11.14 -42.64
CA GLN A 22 21.11 -10.85 -41.76
C GLN A 22 21.65 -9.99 -40.60
N VAL A 23 21.46 -8.68 -40.72
CA VAL A 23 21.56 -7.79 -39.57
C VAL A 23 20.40 -8.17 -38.65
N PRO A 24 20.62 -8.58 -37.40
CA PRO A 24 19.53 -8.77 -36.48
C PRO A 24 18.86 -7.39 -36.30
N VAL A 25 17.62 -7.26 -36.76
CA VAL A 25 16.73 -6.21 -36.34
C VAL A 25 16.60 -6.38 -34.84
N ALA A 26 17.30 -5.56 -34.07
CA ALA A 26 17.02 -5.43 -32.65
C ALA A 26 15.54 -5.07 -32.57
N GLU A 27 14.71 -6.01 -32.16
CA GLU A 27 13.38 -5.72 -31.67
C GLU A 27 13.59 -4.68 -30.57
N HIS A 28 13.28 -3.44 -30.88
CA HIS A 28 13.03 -2.43 -29.85
C HIS A 28 11.83 -3.00 -29.07
N VAL A 29 12.13 -3.68 -27.97
CA VAL A 29 11.16 -3.85 -26.91
C VAL A 29 10.79 -2.41 -26.55
N ILE A 30 9.62 -1.98 -27.04
CA ILE A 30 9.01 -0.75 -26.57
C ILE A 30 8.84 -1.01 -25.08
N ALA A 31 9.67 -0.39 -24.27
CA ALA A 31 9.52 -0.42 -22.83
C ALA A 31 8.08 0.07 -22.61
N GLU A 32 7.25 -0.84 -22.12
CA GLU A 32 5.88 -0.53 -21.73
C GLU A 32 6.01 0.65 -20.77
N SER A 33 5.52 1.83 -21.16
CA SER A 33 5.65 3.04 -20.36
C SER A 33 5.03 2.72 -18.98
N ALA A 34 5.78 2.96 -17.92
CA ALA A 34 5.29 2.73 -16.56
C ALA A 34 3.91 3.37 -16.41
N PRO A 35 2.97 2.70 -15.76
CA PRO A 35 1.62 3.19 -15.63
C PRO A 35 1.59 4.54 -14.89
N VAL A 36 0.73 5.45 -15.34
CA VAL A 36 0.48 6.70 -14.63
C VAL A 36 -0.03 6.39 -13.23
N SER A 37 0.59 6.95 -12.20
CA SER A 37 0.22 6.70 -10.82
C SER A 37 -1.21 7.16 -10.51
N PRO A 38 -1.81 6.65 -9.44
CA PRO A 38 -3.10 7.13 -8.97
C PRO A 38 -3.11 8.60 -8.54
N HIS A 39 -2.00 9.11 -8.00
CA HIS A 39 -1.83 10.50 -7.63
C HIS A 39 -1.89 11.40 -8.87
N HIS A 40 -1.05 11.10 -9.86
CA HIS A 40 -1.04 11.82 -11.12
C HIS A 40 -2.38 11.70 -11.88
N ALA A 41 -2.97 10.50 -11.94
CA ALA A 41 -4.28 10.30 -12.58
C ALA A 41 -5.40 11.09 -11.89
N ALA A 42 -5.40 11.14 -10.57
CA ALA A 42 -6.36 11.91 -9.80
C ALA A 42 -6.15 13.42 -9.98
N TRP A 43 -4.89 13.89 -9.98
CA TRP A 43 -4.56 15.28 -10.27
C TRP A 43 -5.04 15.70 -11.67
N LEU A 44 -4.75 14.91 -12.72
CA LEU A 44 -5.23 15.17 -14.09
C LEU A 44 -6.75 15.33 -14.16
N HIS A 45 -7.49 14.51 -13.39
CA HIS A 45 -8.95 14.54 -13.37
C HIS A 45 -9.49 15.76 -12.61
N HIS A 46 -8.79 16.20 -11.57
CA HIS A 46 -9.28 17.22 -10.64
C HIS A 46 -8.57 18.58 -10.73
N ARG A 47 -7.57 18.75 -11.58
CA ARG A 47 -6.70 19.95 -11.63
C ARG A 47 -7.41 21.30 -11.77
N TYR A 48 -8.67 21.30 -12.19
CA TYR A 48 -9.48 22.51 -12.30
C TYR A 48 -10.50 22.67 -11.16
N HIS A 49 -10.51 21.78 -10.18
CA HIS A 49 -11.38 21.91 -9.03
C HIS A 49 -10.79 22.93 -8.05
N THR A 50 -11.69 23.66 -7.37
CA THR A 50 -11.30 24.60 -6.32
C THR A 50 -11.32 23.92 -4.95
N THR A 51 -10.40 24.34 -4.09
CA THR A 51 -10.38 23.89 -2.69
C THR A 51 -11.61 24.35 -1.93
N GLN A 52 -12.16 23.48 -1.11
CA GLN A 52 -13.32 23.82 -0.30
C GLN A 52 -13.00 24.91 0.72
N PRO A 53 -13.85 25.96 0.87
CA PRO A 53 -13.65 27.01 1.85
C PRO A 53 -13.48 26.50 3.30
N ALA A 54 -14.11 25.36 3.62
CA ALA A 54 -13.99 24.70 4.93
C ALA A 54 -12.56 24.27 5.27
N LEU A 55 -11.70 23.99 4.28
CA LEU A 55 -10.28 23.65 4.47
C LEU A 55 -9.44 24.91 4.65
N ILE A 56 -9.70 25.93 3.83
CA ILE A 56 -8.94 27.18 3.83
C ILE A 56 -9.20 27.95 5.14
N GLY A 57 -10.48 28.18 5.47
CA GLY A 57 -10.87 28.91 6.67
C GLY A 57 -10.56 30.41 6.61
N PRO A 58 -10.60 31.11 7.75
CA PRO A 58 -10.34 32.54 7.81
C PRO A 58 -8.87 32.87 7.57
N SER A 59 -8.61 34.03 6.99
CA SER A 59 -7.26 34.57 6.82
C SER A 59 -6.55 34.72 8.17
N GLY A 60 -5.29 34.30 8.23
CA GLY A 60 -4.45 34.44 9.42
C GLY A 60 -3.36 33.37 9.48
N LEU A 61 -2.44 33.52 10.43
CA LEU A 61 -1.43 32.51 10.67
C LEU A 61 -2.07 31.30 11.38
N PRO A 62 -1.87 30.07 10.91
CA PRO A 62 -2.28 28.87 11.59
C PRO A 62 -1.66 28.78 12.99
N GLN A 63 -2.30 28.03 13.88
CA GLN A 63 -1.76 27.75 15.20
C GLN A 63 -0.60 26.74 15.10
N PRO A 64 0.45 26.86 15.94
CA PRO A 64 1.50 25.85 15.97
C PRO A 64 0.94 24.51 16.49
N LEU A 65 1.63 23.43 16.18
CA LEU A 65 1.34 22.11 16.73
C LEU A 65 1.31 22.20 18.27
N SER A 66 0.18 21.86 18.86
CA SER A 66 0.04 21.84 20.31
C SER A 66 1.01 20.80 20.90
N SER A 67 1.71 21.19 21.98
CA SER A 67 2.81 20.42 22.59
C SER A 67 2.54 18.92 22.70
N PRO A 68 3.56 18.07 22.52
CA PRO A 68 3.46 16.61 22.42
C PRO A 68 3.03 15.88 23.70
N ALA A 69 2.50 16.57 24.71
CA ALA A 69 2.12 15.98 26.00
C ALA A 69 1.12 14.79 25.88
N ARG A 70 0.39 14.70 24.78
CA ARG A 70 -0.52 13.55 24.51
C ARG A 70 0.19 12.37 23.85
N ARG A 71 1.38 12.56 23.24
CA ARG A 71 2.15 11.53 22.52
C ARG A 71 3.35 10.97 23.28
N ALA A 72 3.81 11.62 24.35
CA ALA A 72 5.02 11.21 25.06
C ALA A 72 4.90 9.85 25.80
N THR A 73 3.73 9.25 25.84
CA THR A 73 3.49 7.97 26.53
C THR A 73 3.21 6.77 25.64
N GLN A 74 3.14 6.95 24.31
CA GLN A 74 2.87 5.86 23.39
C GLN A 74 3.79 5.93 22.16
N SER A 75 4.55 4.87 21.93
CA SER A 75 5.19 4.55 20.64
C SER A 75 4.09 4.26 19.60
N GLN A 76 3.38 5.31 19.19
CA GLN A 76 2.27 5.19 18.26
C GLN A 76 2.83 5.10 16.83
N ARG A 77 2.42 4.07 16.11
CA ARG A 77 2.74 3.92 14.68
C ARG A 77 2.09 5.04 13.88
N ALA A 78 2.72 5.43 12.78
CA ALA A 78 2.16 6.44 11.90
C ALA A 78 0.85 5.95 11.27
N VAL A 79 -0.16 6.82 11.31
CA VAL A 79 -1.36 6.75 10.47
C VAL A 79 -1.35 8.01 9.62
N PHE A 80 -0.92 7.85 8.38
CA PHE A 80 -0.67 8.94 7.45
C PHE A 80 -1.82 9.03 6.45
N GLY A 81 -2.41 10.20 6.22
CA GLY A 81 -3.49 10.34 5.25
C GLY A 81 -3.26 11.49 4.27
N PHE A 82 -3.27 11.21 2.96
CA PHE A 82 -3.36 12.28 1.96
C PHE A 82 -4.77 12.85 1.91
N LEU A 83 -4.87 14.18 1.95
CA LEU A 83 -6.14 14.89 1.84
C LEU A 83 -6.17 15.72 0.56
N PRO A 84 -6.90 15.27 -0.48
CA PRO A 84 -7.01 16.00 -1.74
C PRO A 84 -7.79 17.32 -1.60
N TYR A 85 -7.35 18.38 -2.29
CA TYR A 85 -8.05 19.68 -2.31
C TYR A 85 -9.48 19.61 -2.87
N TRP A 86 -9.77 18.59 -3.68
CA TRP A 86 -11.09 18.38 -4.29
C TRP A 86 -12.08 17.61 -3.42
N ILE A 87 -11.72 17.30 -2.15
CA ILE A 87 -12.66 16.62 -1.26
C ILE A 87 -13.84 17.53 -0.91
N SER A 88 -15.05 16.98 -0.86
CA SER A 88 -16.21 17.75 -0.44
C SER A 88 -16.21 17.99 1.09
N ALA A 89 -16.82 19.11 1.52
CA ALA A 89 -16.88 19.46 2.93
C ALA A 89 -17.52 18.37 3.80
N GLU A 90 -18.58 17.71 3.30
CA GLU A 90 -19.27 16.64 4.04
C GLU A 90 -18.39 15.43 4.37
N TYR A 91 -17.40 15.12 3.53
CA TYR A 91 -16.45 14.01 3.75
C TYR A 91 -15.26 14.46 4.59
N TYR A 92 -14.86 15.74 4.48
CA TYR A 92 -13.88 16.32 5.37
C TYR A 92 -14.33 16.29 6.83
N ASP A 93 -15.61 16.54 7.09
CA ASP A 93 -16.17 16.56 8.45
C ASP A 93 -16.21 15.15 9.08
N SER A 94 -16.24 14.09 8.26
CA SER A 94 -16.23 12.70 8.76
C SER A 94 -14.81 12.14 9.05
N ILE A 95 -13.73 12.88 8.77
CA ILE A 95 -12.36 12.45 9.09
C ILE A 95 -12.14 12.44 10.61
N ASP A 96 -11.70 11.31 11.12
CA ASP A 96 -11.35 11.15 12.53
C ASP A 96 -9.88 11.56 12.78
N PHE A 97 -9.69 12.80 13.25
CA PHE A 97 -8.36 13.34 13.54
C PHE A 97 -7.70 12.73 14.79
N ASP A 98 -8.45 12.11 15.69
CA ASP A 98 -7.89 11.47 16.87
C ASP A 98 -7.13 10.18 16.52
N LEU A 99 -7.45 9.58 15.36
CA LEU A 99 -6.81 8.37 14.86
C LEU A 99 -5.64 8.63 13.90
N LEU A 100 -5.50 9.87 13.40
CA LEU A 100 -4.39 10.26 12.52
C LEU A 100 -3.15 10.68 13.31
N THR A 101 -1.98 10.47 12.72
CA THR A 101 -0.71 11.05 13.17
C THR A 101 -0.21 12.12 12.22
N HIS A 102 -0.46 11.94 10.92
CA HIS A 102 -0.05 12.84 9.85
C HIS A 102 -1.21 13.04 8.87
N ILE A 103 -1.34 14.26 8.37
CA ILE A 103 -2.24 14.59 7.28
C ILE A 103 -1.46 15.38 6.22
N ALA A 104 -1.58 14.94 4.96
CA ALA A 104 -0.86 15.54 3.85
C ALA A 104 -1.83 16.25 2.90
N PRO A 105 -1.96 17.58 2.98
CA PRO A 105 -2.68 18.36 1.98
C PRO A 105 -2.10 18.12 0.58
N PHE A 106 -2.93 17.66 -0.34
CA PHE A 106 -2.54 17.37 -1.71
C PHE A 106 -3.16 18.43 -2.62
N SER A 107 -2.36 19.36 -3.22
CA SER A 107 -0.93 19.54 -3.18
C SER A 107 -0.54 21.00 -3.47
N VAL A 108 0.73 21.30 -3.39
CA VAL A 108 1.36 22.44 -4.06
C VAL A 108 2.08 21.93 -5.29
N GLU A 109 1.77 22.50 -6.45
CA GLU A 109 2.40 22.12 -7.72
C GLU A 109 3.79 22.73 -7.83
N VAL A 110 4.72 21.98 -8.43
CA VAL A 110 6.10 22.41 -8.67
C VAL A 110 6.33 22.53 -10.16
N ASN A 111 6.99 23.61 -10.59
CA ASN A 111 7.41 23.80 -11.98
C ASN A 111 8.83 23.23 -12.20
N PRO A 112 9.17 22.86 -13.46
CA PRO A 112 10.50 22.33 -13.78
C PRO A 112 11.66 23.26 -13.45
N ASP A 113 11.42 24.58 -13.37
CA ASP A 113 12.42 25.60 -13.00
C ASP A 113 12.58 25.80 -11.48
N GLY A 114 11.90 24.95 -10.69
CA GLY A 114 11.94 24.97 -9.23
C GLY A 114 11.03 26.02 -8.59
N SER A 115 10.27 26.80 -9.36
CA SER A 115 9.22 27.65 -8.80
C SER A 115 8.01 26.82 -8.36
N LEU A 116 7.23 27.35 -7.42
CA LEU A 116 5.94 26.76 -7.07
C LEU A 116 4.84 27.29 -7.98
N GLY A 117 3.96 26.39 -8.41
CA GLY A 117 2.79 26.67 -9.24
C GLY A 117 1.53 26.87 -8.41
N GLU A 118 0.43 26.23 -8.84
CA GLU A 118 -0.86 26.29 -8.13
C GLU A 118 -0.70 25.66 -6.73
N ASP A 119 -1.17 26.36 -5.70
CA ASP A 119 -1.09 25.93 -4.32
C ASP A 119 -2.46 25.64 -3.69
N HIS A 120 -3.51 25.70 -4.51
CA HIS A 120 -4.88 25.42 -4.13
C HIS A 120 -5.35 26.19 -2.88
N GLY A 121 -4.88 27.45 -2.75
CA GLY A 121 -5.22 28.32 -1.64
C GLY A 121 -4.48 28.05 -0.33
N TRP A 122 -3.29 27.45 -0.41
CA TRP A 122 -2.43 27.29 0.76
C TRP A 122 -2.03 28.64 1.41
N PRO A 123 -2.05 28.73 2.77
CA PRO A 123 -2.27 27.66 3.75
C PRO A 123 -3.75 27.38 4.02
N TRP A 124 -4.08 26.11 4.19
CA TRP A 124 -5.43 25.70 4.61
C TRP A 124 -5.57 25.84 6.13
N THR A 125 -5.70 27.09 6.58
CA THR A 125 -5.61 27.46 8.00
C THR A 125 -6.61 26.70 8.89
N ALA A 126 -7.83 26.43 8.39
CA ALA A 126 -8.84 25.69 9.16
C ALA A 126 -8.41 24.23 9.36
N LEU A 127 -7.89 23.58 8.29
CA LEU A 127 -7.36 22.22 8.36
C LEU A 127 -6.17 22.15 9.34
N ILE A 128 -5.18 23.03 9.17
CA ILE A 128 -3.96 23.04 9.97
C ILE A 128 -4.32 23.22 11.45
N ASN A 129 -5.19 24.18 11.77
CA ASN A 129 -5.63 24.41 13.14
C ASN A 129 -6.38 23.20 13.72
N ARG A 130 -7.20 22.49 12.91
CA ARG A 130 -7.89 21.29 13.34
C ARG A 130 -6.89 20.17 13.61
N ALA A 131 -5.98 19.89 12.67
CA ALA A 131 -4.95 18.89 12.81
C ALA A 131 -4.07 19.11 14.04
N HIS A 132 -3.56 20.32 14.22
CA HIS A 132 -2.67 20.67 15.34
C HIS A 132 -3.37 20.57 16.70
N ARG A 133 -4.67 20.90 16.81
CA ARG A 133 -5.44 20.68 18.06
C ARG A 133 -5.52 19.21 18.45
N HIS A 134 -5.57 18.30 17.45
CA HIS A 134 -5.57 16.86 17.68
C HIS A 134 -4.16 16.27 17.74
N GLY A 135 -3.10 17.12 17.67
CA GLY A 135 -1.72 16.67 17.66
C GLY A 135 -1.30 15.94 16.39
N VAL A 136 -2.01 16.16 15.29
CA VAL A 136 -1.72 15.62 13.95
C VAL A 136 -0.74 16.54 13.25
N ARG A 137 0.35 15.99 12.71
CA ARG A 137 1.32 16.74 11.90
C ARG A 137 0.75 17.02 10.52
N VAL A 138 1.02 18.19 9.99
CA VAL A 138 0.62 18.60 8.65
C VAL A 138 1.85 18.56 7.74
N ILE A 139 1.86 17.65 6.79
CA ILE A 139 2.96 17.41 5.85
C ILE A 139 2.53 17.89 4.46
N LEU A 140 3.06 19.02 4.01
CA LEU A 140 2.68 19.61 2.72
C LEU A 140 3.11 18.71 1.56
N THR A 141 2.21 18.35 0.65
CA THR A 141 2.59 17.59 -0.54
C THR A 141 3.08 18.52 -1.65
N ALA A 142 4.28 18.25 -2.18
CA ALA A 142 4.84 18.94 -3.34
C ALA A 142 4.84 17.98 -4.54
N THR A 143 4.06 18.31 -5.59
CA THR A 143 3.86 17.42 -6.75
C THR A 143 4.56 17.94 -8.00
N LEU A 144 5.23 17.03 -8.72
CA LEU A 144 5.75 17.28 -10.07
C LEU A 144 5.64 15.99 -10.89
N PHE A 145 4.88 16.05 -11.98
CA PHE A 145 4.57 14.88 -12.79
C PHE A 145 5.22 14.99 -14.19
N GLY A 146 5.85 13.90 -14.61
CA GLY A 146 6.48 13.76 -15.92
C GLY A 146 8.01 13.78 -15.88
N ASP A 147 8.62 12.84 -16.61
CA ASP A 147 10.06 12.60 -16.61
C ASP A 147 10.89 13.83 -16.95
N THR A 148 10.51 14.52 -18.03
CA THR A 148 11.26 15.69 -18.52
C THR A 148 11.27 16.80 -17.50
N ASP A 149 10.14 17.04 -16.82
CA ASP A 149 9.99 18.13 -15.88
C ASP A 149 10.76 17.85 -14.59
N VAL A 150 10.63 16.64 -14.05
CA VAL A 150 11.40 16.21 -12.88
C VAL A 150 12.90 16.21 -13.19
N HIS A 151 13.31 15.67 -14.34
CA HIS A 151 14.71 15.67 -14.76
C HIS A 151 15.26 17.10 -14.88
N THR A 152 14.48 18.04 -15.43
CA THR A 152 14.87 19.45 -15.57
C THR A 152 15.12 20.09 -14.21
N LEU A 153 14.28 19.80 -13.22
CA LEU A 153 14.47 20.28 -11.85
C LEU A 153 15.71 19.66 -11.21
N LEU A 154 15.82 18.33 -11.25
CA LEU A 154 16.88 17.60 -10.55
C LEU A 154 18.29 17.89 -11.08
N ASN A 155 18.45 18.16 -12.36
CA ASN A 155 19.77 18.41 -12.98
C ASN A 155 20.27 19.86 -12.86
N SER A 156 19.47 20.77 -12.31
CA SER A 156 19.86 22.17 -12.16
C SER A 156 19.99 22.54 -10.68
N GLU A 157 21.19 22.86 -10.23
CA GLU A 157 21.42 23.38 -8.88
C GLU A 157 20.60 24.65 -8.60
N THR A 158 20.47 25.54 -9.60
CA THR A 158 19.66 26.76 -9.49
C THR A 158 18.18 26.41 -9.25
N HIS A 159 17.63 25.45 -9.98
CA HIS A 159 16.23 25.04 -9.84
C HIS A 159 15.99 24.36 -8.49
N ARG A 160 16.88 23.43 -8.07
CA ARG A 160 16.79 22.79 -6.76
C ARG A 160 16.86 23.80 -5.62
N THR A 161 17.80 24.75 -5.70
CA THR A 161 17.96 25.81 -4.67
C THR A 161 16.73 26.71 -4.61
N ARG A 162 16.14 27.04 -5.76
CA ARG A 162 14.89 27.80 -5.82
C ARG A 162 13.76 27.04 -5.16
N PHE A 163 13.55 25.79 -5.54
CA PHE A 163 12.52 24.94 -4.93
C PHE A 163 12.67 24.84 -3.41
N MET A 164 13.89 24.53 -2.93
CA MET A 164 14.14 24.40 -1.48
C MET A 164 13.79 25.67 -0.71
N ARG A 165 14.10 26.83 -1.26
CA ARG A 165 13.75 28.11 -0.64
C ARG A 165 12.24 28.36 -0.65
N GLU A 166 11.57 28.14 -1.78
CA GLU A 166 10.15 28.41 -1.93
C GLU A 166 9.30 27.44 -1.09
N ILE A 167 9.65 26.16 -1.04
CA ILE A 167 8.92 25.19 -0.22
C ILE A 167 9.11 25.43 1.29
N ARG A 168 10.34 25.81 1.73
CA ARG A 168 10.57 26.26 3.12
C ARG A 168 9.65 27.42 3.48
N ASP A 169 9.53 28.40 2.61
CA ASP A 169 8.70 29.59 2.86
C ASP A 169 7.21 29.20 2.93
N LYS A 170 6.75 28.25 2.11
CA LYS A 170 5.39 27.68 2.17
C LYS A 170 5.14 26.93 3.47
N ILE A 171 6.11 26.10 3.92
CA ILE A 171 6.02 25.37 5.21
C ILE A 171 5.90 26.38 6.36
N ARG A 172 6.75 27.42 6.38
CA ARG A 172 6.71 28.47 7.41
C ARG A 172 5.41 29.27 7.41
N ALA A 173 4.93 29.66 6.23
CA ALA A 173 3.67 30.41 6.09
C ALA A 173 2.45 29.60 6.61
N GLY A 174 2.44 28.30 6.33
CA GLY A 174 1.39 27.39 6.82
C GLY A 174 1.63 26.83 8.21
N ARG A 175 2.80 27.06 8.83
CA ARG A 175 3.23 26.34 10.04
C ARG A 175 3.07 24.83 9.90
N ALA A 176 3.32 24.31 8.69
CA ALA A 176 3.34 22.89 8.46
C ALA A 176 4.54 22.24 9.13
N ASP A 177 4.45 20.95 9.40
CA ASP A 177 5.45 20.18 10.13
C ASP A 177 6.44 19.47 9.20
N GLY A 178 6.31 19.64 7.89
CA GLY A 178 7.21 19.05 6.91
C GLY A 178 6.67 19.06 5.48
N VAL A 179 7.32 18.28 4.63
CA VAL A 179 6.97 18.12 3.23
C VAL A 179 7.08 16.65 2.80
N ILE A 180 6.15 16.20 1.98
CA ILE A 180 6.29 14.96 1.20
C ILE A 180 6.49 15.31 -0.27
N ILE A 181 7.57 14.81 -0.85
CA ILE A 181 7.90 14.96 -2.26
C ILE A 181 7.17 13.87 -3.04
N ASP A 182 6.32 14.28 -3.96
CA ASP A 182 5.54 13.40 -4.83
C ASP A 182 5.90 13.71 -6.29
N PHE A 183 7.17 13.42 -6.63
CA PHE A 183 7.71 13.58 -7.95
C PHE A 183 7.63 12.26 -8.69
N GLU A 184 6.87 12.23 -9.79
CA GLU A 184 6.58 11.01 -10.48
C GLU A 184 6.81 11.11 -11.99
N GLY A 185 7.37 10.03 -12.54
CA GLY A 185 7.55 9.86 -13.97
C GLY A 185 8.11 8.47 -14.28
N PRO A 186 7.75 7.86 -15.42
CA PRO A 186 8.15 6.50 -15.76
C PRO A 186 9.67 6.32 -15.93
N GLY A 187 10.41 7.40 -16.21
CA GLY A 187 11.87 7.39 -16.38
C GLY A 187 12.67 7.72 -15.11
N LEU A 188 12.04 8.08 -14.00
CA LEU A 188 12.74 8.47 -12.77
C LEU A 188 13.64 7.37 -12.22
N ASN A 189 13.29 6.11 -12.41
CA ASN A 189 14.12 4.97 -12.03
C ASN A 189 15.47 4.90 -12.78
N GLY A 190 15.68 5.71 -13.81
CA GLY A 190 16.96 5.91 -14.48
C GLY A 190 17.92 6.87 -13.76
N TRP A 191 17.45 7.54 -12.68
CA TRP A 191 18.14 8.63 -11.99
C TRP A 191 18.15 8.47 -10.47
N PRO A 192 18.42 7.28 -9.92
CA PRO A 192 18.31 7.03 -8.47
C PRO A 192 19.25 7.93 -7.65
N ASP A 193 20.46 8.19 -8.13
CA ASP A 193 21.44 9.03 -7.44
C ASP A 193 20.96 10.50 -7.36
N GLN A 194 20.36 11.02 -8.45
CA GLN A 194 19.86 12.40 -8.44
C GLN A 194 18.69 12.57 -7.46
N ILE A 195 17.77 11.61 -7.40
CA ILE A 195 16.67 11.64 -6.44
C ILE A 195 17.21 11.57 -5.00
N SER A 196 18.13 10.64 -4.73
CA SER A 196 18.74 10.48 -3.41
C SER A 196 19.51 11.72 -2.97
N ASP A 197 20.32 12.27 -3.86
CA ASP A 197 21.09 13.52 -3.60
C ASP A 197 20.18 14.73 -3.37
N PHE A 198 19.11 14.84 -4.16
CA PHE A 198 18.12 15.89 -3.98
C PHE A 198 17.42 15.77 -2.64
N LEU A 199 16.91 14.57 -2.29
CA LEU A 199 16.21 14.34 -1.03
C LEU A 199 17.14 14.60 0.17
N ARG A 200 18.39 14.13 0.14
CA ARG A 200 19.37 14.39 1.20
C ARG A 200 19.62 15.90 1.36
N THR A 201 19.87 16.60 0.24
CA THR A 201 20.13 18.04 0.29
C THR A 201 18.92 18.81 0.81
N LEU A 202 17.71 18.44 0.39
CA LEU A 202 16.46 19.03 0.87
C LEU A 202 16.24 18.76 2.37
N THR A 203 16.49 17.53 2.81
CA THR A 203 16.34 17.12 4.22
C THR A 203 17.30 17.90 5.11
N ASP A 204 18.59 17.93 4.74
CA ASP A 204 19.61 18.71 5.48
C ASP A 204 19.25 20.19 5.54
N TYR A 205 18.82 20.76 4.41
CA TYR A 205 18.41 22.17 4.34
C TYR A 205 17.20 22.47 5.22
N LEU A 206 16.15 21.66 5.13
CA LEU A 206 14.93 21.90 5.93
C LEU A 206 15.16 21.65 7.41
N HIS A 207 15.92 20.64 7.80
CA HIS A 207 16.26 20.40 9.20
C HIS A 207 17.11 21.53 9.79
N ALA A 208 18.00 22.16 9.00
CA ALA A 208 18.75 23.34 9.43
C ALA A 208 17.87 24.59 9.58
N GLU A 209 16.92 24.80 8.68
CA GLU A 209 16.03 25.96 8.65
C GLU A 209 14.80 25.82 9.57
N ILE A 210 14.28 24.58 9.72
CA ILE A 210 13.10 24.21 10.52
C ILE A 210 13.41 22.89 11.23
N PRO A 211 14.10 22.89 12.39
CA PRO A 211 14.65 21.68 13.01
C PRO A 211 13.65 20.57 13.35
N SER A 212 12.36 20.88 13.45
CA SER A 212 11.28 19.90 13.72
C SER A 212 10.56 19.40 12.46
N SER A 213 10.99 19.85 11.29
CA SER A 213 10.34 19.44 10.03
C SER A 213 10.66 17.99 9.66
N GLU A 214 9.72 17.35 8.97
CA GLU A 214 9.87 16.03 8.39
C GLU A 214 9.94 16.15 6.87
N VAL A 215 10.83 15.39 6.24
CA VAL A 215 10.96 15.28 4.79
C VAL A 215 10.75 13.82 4.39
N SER A 216 9.78 13.57 3.54
CA SER A 216 9.46 12.23 3.06
C SER A 216 9.29 12.18 1.56
N PHE A 217 9.25 10.98 1.01
CA PHE A 217 9.10 10.76 -0.43
C PHE A 217 7.96 9.77 -0.69
N ALA A 218 7.04 10.12 -1.60
CA ALA A 218 6.03 9.20 -2.13
C ALA A 218 6.72 8.25 -3.12
N SER A 219 7.04 7.07 -2.64
CA SER A 219 7.90 6.12 -3.33
C SER A 219 7.06 5.11 -4.13
N PRO A 220 7.45 4.78 -5.38
CA PRO A 220 6.68 3.85 -6.20
C PRO A 220 6.59 2.46 -5.54
N ALA A 221 5.46 1.76 -5.76
CA ALA A 221 5.29 0.41 -5.22
C ALA A 221 6.35 -0.55 -5.76
N ILE A 222 6.62 -0.51 -7.06
CA ILE A 222 7.42 -1.53 -7.75
C ILE A 222 8.55 -0.86 -8.51
N ASP A 223 9.75 -1.41 -8.39
CA ASP A 223 10.85 -1.12 -9.32
C ASP A 223 10.72 -1.95 -10.60
N TRP A 224 9.98 -1.45 -11.57
CA TRP A 224 9.79 -2.11 -12.86
C TRP A 224 11.10 -2.23 -13.67
N GLY A 225 12.05 -1.37 -13.42
CA GLY A 225 13.31 -1.32 -14.15
C GLY A 225 14.50 -1.96 -13.43
N GLY A 226 14.37 -2.30 -12.15
CA GLY A 226 15.48 -2.77 -11.31
C GLY A 226 16.57 -1.72 -11.13
N ARG A 227 16.20 -0.42 -11.03
CA ARG A 227 17.13 0.71 -11.04
C ARG A 227 16.99 1.64 -9.85
N TRP A 228 15.97 1.44 -9.00
CA TRP A 228 15.82 2.20 -7.77
C TRP A 228 16.75 1.67 -6.69
N ASP A 229 17.47 2.55 -6.03
CA ASP A 229 18.15 2.24 -4.77
C ASP A 229 17.30 2.73 -3.59
N PHE A 230 16.31 1.93 -3.22
CA PHE A 230 15.40 2.28 -2.13
C PHE A 230 16.10 2.42 -0.78
N ALA A 231 17.21 1.71 -0.56
CA ALA A 231 17.99 1.85 0.67
C ALA A 231 18.67 3.23 0.74
N GLN A 232 19.26 3.67 -0.36
CA GLN A 232 19.88 4.99 -0.45
C GLN A 232 18.82 6.12 -0.33
N ILE A 233 17.66 5.94 -0.96
CA ILE A 233 16.55 6.91 -0.88
C ILE A 233 16.02 7.00 0.56
N ALA A 234 15.80 5.86 1.22
CA ALA A 234 15.36 5.83 2.61
C ALA A 234 16.36 6.47 3.57
N ALA A 235 17.68 6.32 3.29
CA ALA A 235 18.74 6.99 4.06
C ALA A 235 18.78 8.52 3.81
N SER A 236 18.19 9.00 2.73
CA SER A 236 18.25 10.40 2.29
C SER A 236 17.10 11.28 2.80
N CYS A 237 16.10 10.70 3.46
CA CYS A 237 14.94 11.42 4.02
C CYS A 237 14.46 10.76 5.32
N ASP A 238 13.45 11.34 5.97
CA ASP A 238 12.97 10.81 7.23
C ASP A 238 12.24 9.50 7.07
N TYR A 239 11.36 9.38 6.06
CA TYR A 239 10.67 8.12 5.72
C TYR A 239 10.15 8.12 4.28
N LEU A 240 9.84 6.93 3.80
CA LEU A 240 9.21 6.67 2.52
C LEU A 240 7.74 6.31 2.71
N PHE A 241 6.87 7.00 2.00
CA PHE A 241 5.49 6.55 1.82
C PHE A 241 5.45 5.62 0.59
N VAL A 242 5.48 4.31 0.82
CA VAL A 242 5.44 3.30 -0.24
C VAL A 242 4.02 3.22 -0.78
N MET A 243 3.82 3.61 -2.04
CA MET A 243 2.51 3.57 -2.71
C MET A 243 2.07 2.13 -2.99
N GLY A 244 1.69 1.36 -1.96
CA GLY A 244 1.35 -0.07 -2.02
C GLY A 244 0.06 -0.38 -2.78
N TYR A 245 -0.14 0.28 -3.93
CA TYR A 245 -1.31 0.18 -4.80
C TYR A 245 -0.91 0.42 -6.27
N ALA A 246 -1.90 0.41 -7.17
CA ALA A 246 -1.71 0.51 -8.62
C ALA A 246 -0.98 -0.70 -9.24
N PHE A 247 -1.18 -1.90 -8.66
CA PHE A 247 -0.76 -3.15 -9.30
C PHE A 247 -1.65 -3.51 -10.50
N SER A 248 -2.91 -3.07 -10.48
CA SER A 248 -3.82 -3.11 -11.62
C SER A 248 -4.47 -1.75 -11.82
N GLY A 249 -4.82 -1.43 -13.08
CA GLY A 249 -5.41 -0.16 -13.44
C GLY A 249 -5.77 -0.10 -14.92
N LYS A 250 -5.93 1.09 -15.47
CA LYS A 250 -6.33 1.34 -16.87
C LYS A 250 -5.46 0.57 -17.89
N TRP A 251 -4.21 0.29 -17.59
CA TRP A 251 -3.24 -0.43 -18.43
C TRP A 251 -3.39 -1.95 -18.37
N SER A 252 -4.18 -2.47 -17.43
CA SER A 252 -4.29 -3.93 -17.23
C SER A 252 -5.02 -4.61 -18.36
N SER A 253 -4.47 -5.72 -18.86
CA SER A 253 -5.13 -6.59 -19.83
C SER A 253 -6.15 -7.53 -19.20
N ASN A 254 -6.01 -7.79 -17.90
CA ASN A 254 -6.92 -8.63 -17.12
C ASN A 254 -7.44 -7.89 -15.90
N THR A 255 -8.63 -8.29 -15.42
CA THR A 255 -9.19 -7.75 -14.17
C THR A 255 -8.41 -8.25 -12.97
N GLY A 256 -8.26 -7.39 -11.94
CA GLY A 256 -7.57 -7.73 -10.71
C GLY A 256 -7.60 -6.60 -9.68
N PRO A 257 -7.12 -6.84 -8.46
CA PRO A 257 -7.10 -5.83 -7.42
C PRO A 257 -6.02 -4.77 -7.67
N THR A 258 -6.30 -3.54 -7.22
CA THR A 258 -5.30 -2.47 -7.26
C THR A 258 -4.18 -2.66 -6.23
N ALA A 259 -4.44 -3.41 -5.15
CA ALA A 259 -3.48 -3.70 -4.10
C ALA A 259 -3.58 -5.16 -3.62
N PRO A 260 -3.17 -6.15 -4.43
CA PRO A 260 -3.18 -7.55 -4.01
C PRO A 260 -2.22 -7.77 -2.83
N LEU A 261 -2.71 -8.34 -1.73
CA LEU A 261 -1.82 -8.66 -0.61
C LEU A 261 -0.88 -9.81 -0.95
N GLY A 262 -1.41 -10.86 -1.56
CA GLY A 262 -0.68 -12.05 -2.01
C GLY A 262 -1.09 -12.49 -3.41
N GLY A 263 -0.59 -13.64 -3.85
CA GLY A 263 -0.91 -14.21 -5.16
C GLY A 263 0.27 -14.24 -6.13
N PRO A 264 0.05 -14.59 -7.39
CA PRO A 264 1.12 -14.64 -8.38
C PRO A 264 1.54 -13.23 -8.81
N GLY A 265 2.83 -13.07 -9.09
CA GLY A 265 3.41 -11.78 -9.52
C GLY A 265 3.71 -10.85 -8.37
N ARG A 266 3.70 -9.55 -8.66
CA ARG A 266 4.01 -8.50 -7.66
C ARG A 266 2.79 -8.26 -6.78
N THR A 267 3.00 -8.16 -5.48
CA THR A 267 1.96 -8.01 -4.46
C THR A 267 2.45 -7.09 -3.35
N VAL A 268 1.55 -6.61 -2.51
CA VAL A 268 1.93 -5.77 -1.36
C VAL A 268 2.90 -6.49 -0.41
N SER A 269 2.71 -7.80 -0.16
CA SER A 269 3.68 -8.57 0.64
C SER A 269 5.03 -8.68 -0.06
N SER A 270 5.04 -8.89 -1.38
CA SER A 270 6.29 -9.03 -2.13
C SER A 270 7.13 -7.75 -2.16
N LEU A 271 6.53 -6.56 -2.00
CA LEU A 271 7.30 -5.30 -1.89
C LEU A 271 8.29 -5.32 -0.72
N LEU A 272 7.90 -5.97 0.38
CA LEU A 272 8.69 -6.02 1.61
C LEU A 272 9.58 -7.27 1.69
N GLU A 273 9.58 -8.12 0.67
CA GLU A 273 10.27 -9.42 0.64
C GLU A 273 11.17 -9.61 -0.58
N ASP A 274 10.94 -8.89 -1.68
CA ASP A 274 11.75 -8.96 -2.90
C ASP A 274 12.96 -8.01 -2.79
N GLU A 275 14.17 -8.54 -3.07
CA GLU A 275 15.43 -7.78 -3.01
C GLU A 275 15.47 -6.58 -3.97
N ARG A 276 14.66 -6.59 -5.02
CA ARG A 276 14.55 -5.47 -5.97
C ARG A 276 13.68 -4.33 -5.48
N ASP A 277 12.91 -4.54 -4.41
CA ASP A 277 12.03 -3.53 -3.85
C ASP A 277 12.52 -3.10 -2.45
N TYR A 278 11.69 -3.22 -1.45
CA TYR A 278 11.97 -2.65 -0.12
C TYR A 278 12.49 -3.65 0.91
N SER A 279 12.80 -4.90 0.54
CA SER A 279 13.17 -5.94 1.52
C SER A 279 14.37 -5.54 2.39
N GLN A 280 15.39 -4.91 1.79
CA GLN A 280 16.56 -4.45 2.53
C GLN A 280 16.18 -3.38 3.56
N VAL A 281 15.37 -2.38 3.15
CA VAL A 281 14.90 -1.33 4.07
C VAL A 281 13.97 -1.90 5.13
N ALA A 282 13.08 -2.84 4.76
CA ALA A 282 12.16 -3.49 5.70
C ALA A 282 12.86 -4.35 6.76
N LEU A 283 14.05 -4.88 6.44
CA LEU A 283 14.88 -5.64 7.38
C LEU A 283 15.70 -4.74 8.29
N ASP A 284 16.41 -3.75 7.73
CA ASP A 284 17.40 -2.96 8.45
C ASP A 284 16.82 -1.70 9.09
N HIS A 285 15.84 -1.07 8.42
CA HIS A 285 15.25 0.21 8.78
C HIS A 285 13.73 0.24 8.55
N PRO A 286 12.95 -0.71 9.13
CA PRO A 286 11.50 -0.76 8.94
C PRO A 286 10.80 0.52 9.41
N GLU A 287 11.38 1.26 10.36
CA GLU A 287 10.89 2.56 10.83
C GLU A 287 10.98 3.67 9.76
N LYS A 288 11.63 3.42 8.64
CA LYS A 288 11.67 4.33 7.48
C LYS A 288 10.52 4.13 6.51
N LEU A 289 9.69 3.10 6.67
CA LEU A 289 8.65 2.74 5.71
C LEU A 289 7.24 2.98 6.27
N ILE A 290 6.41 3.69 5.51
CA ILE A 290 4.96 3.78 5.69
C ILE A 290 4.30 3.04 4.53
N LEU A 291 3.51 2.00 4.80
CA LEU A 291 2.80 1.25 3.77
C LEU A 291 1.53 1.97 3.35
N GLY A 292 1.51 2.55 2.17
CA GLY A 292 0.32 3.17 1.58
C GLY A 292 -0.71 2.15 1.11
N VAL A 293 -1.97 2.37 1.41
CA VAL A 293 -3.11 1.56 0.98
C VAL A 293 -4.15 2.40 0.23
N PRO A 294 -4.90 1.81 -0.72
CA PRO A 294 -5.88 2.55 -1.49
C PRO A 294 -7.26 2.55 -0.83
N TYR A 295 -7.92 3.71 -0.79
CA TYR A 295 -9.36 3.82 -0.52
C TYR A 295 -10.15 3.96 -1.82
N TYR A 296 -9.67 3.28 -2.86
CA TYR A 296 -10.29 3.19 -4.18
C TYR A 296 -10.06 1.80 -4.78
N GLY A 297 -10.82 1.47 -5.81
CA GLY A 297 -10.70 0.22 -6.54
C GLY A 297 -10.56 0.41 -8.04
N CYS A 298 -10.73 -0.68 -8.78
CA CYS A 298 -10.75 -0.69 -10.24
C CYS A 298 -12.06 -1.28 -10.76
N LYS A 299 -12.63 -0.66 -11.79
CA LYS A 299 -13.86 -1.09 -12.45
C LYS A 299 -13.65 -1.30 -13.93
N TRP A 300 -14.02 -2.48 -14.41
CA TRP A 300 -13.90 -2.88 -15.82
C TRP A 300 -15.18 -3.48 -16.37
N LYS A 301 -15.36 -3.37 -17.70
CA LYS A 301 -16.28 -4.22 -18.48
C LYS A 301 -15.53 -5.43 -19.02
N THR A 302 -16.19 -6.57 -19.00
CA THR A 302 -15.66 -7.86 -19.42
C THR A 302 -16.74 -8.70 -20.11
N ARG A 303 -16.35 -9.69 -20.91
CA ARG A 303 -17.31 -10.68 -21.47
C ARG A 303 -17.60 -11.80 -20.50
N SER A 304 -16.68 -12.09 -19.60
CA SER A 304 -16.78 -13.19 -18.64
C SER A 304 -17.08 -12.68 -17.23
N ALA A 305 -17.82 -13.47 -16.49
CA ALA A 305 -18.09 -13.23 -15.07
C ALA A 305 -16.90 -13.62 -14.16
N GLU A 306 -15.92 -14.37 -14.69
CA GLU A 306 -14.85 -14.96 -13.89
C GLU A 306 -13.76 -13.94 -13.53
N PRO A 307 -13.20 -14.00 -12.29
CA PRO A 307 -12.12 -13.12 -11.88
C PRO A 307 -10.86 -13.35 -12.71
N GLY A 308 -10.04 -12.32 -12.90
CA GLY A 308 -8.81 -12.40 -13.69
C GLY A 308 -9.02 -12.54 -15.19
N THR A 309 -10.24 -12.30 -15.70
CA THR A 309 -10.56 -12.38 -17.11
C THR A 309 -10.08 -11.14 -17.89
N SER A 310 -9.97 -11.29 -19.22
CA SER A 310 -9.55 -10.21 -20.10
C SER A 310 -10.50 -9.00 -20.04
N VAL A 311 -9.89 -7.83 -19.97
CA VAL A 311 -10.57 -6.52 -19.94
C VAL A 311 -11.03 -6.16 -21.35
N GLN A 312 -12.30 -5.72 -21.51
CA GLN A 312 -12.79 -5.09 -22.71
C GLN A 312 -12.64 -3.56 -22.64
N GLU A 313 -12.97 -2.99 -21.48
CA GLU A 313 -12.94 -1.57 -21.25
C GLU A 313 -12.61 -1.29 -19.78
N PHE A 314 -11.67 -0.37 -19.54
CA PHE A 314 -11.51 0.23 -18.22
C PHE A 314 -12.55 1.33 -18.04
N VAL A 315 -13.33 1.26 -16.95
CA VAL A 315 -14.41 2.21 -16.71
C VAL A 315 -13.92 3.38 -15.84
N ASN A 316 -13.48 3.11 -14.62
CA ASN A 316 -12.96 4.12 -13.69
C ASN A 316 -12.33 3.49 -12.44
N TYR A 317 -11.87 4.37 -11.55
CA TYR A 317 -11.45 4.05 -10.20
C TYR A 317 -12.56 4.42 -9.21
N PRO A 318 -13.46 3.50 -8.82
CA PRO A 318 -14.50 3.77 -7.83
C PRO A 318 -13.85 4.03 -6.46
N ARG A 319 -14.28 5.06 -5.77
CA ARG A 319 -13.87 5.32 -4.38
C ARG A 319 -14.53 4.31 -3.45
N LEU A 320 -13.96 4.10 -2.28
CA LEU A 320 -14.46 3.12 -1.32
C LEU A 320 -15.95 3.35 -0.98
N ARG A 321 -16.34 4.61 -0.76
CA ARG A 321 -17.74 5.00 -0.53
C ARG A 321 -18.71 4.65 -1.66
N ASP A 322 -18.20 4.54 -2.89
CA ASP A 322 -18.99 4.18 -4.06
C ASP A 322 -19.05 2.66 -4.26
N ALA A 323 -17.97 1.95 -3.89
CA ALA A 323 -17.83 0.51 -4.05
C ALA A 323 -18.60 -0.28 -2.99
N LEU A 324 -18.50 0.09 -1.71
CA LEU A 324 -19.11 -0.64 -0.59
C LEU A 324 -20.63 -0.82 -0.72
N PRO A 325 -21.45 0.23 -0.97
CA PRO A 325 -22.90 0.05 -1.11
C PRO A 325 -23.28 -0.80 -2.34
N GLN A 326 -22.45 -0.80 -3.38
CA GLN A 326 -22.68 -1.64 -4.55
C GLN A 326 -22.30 -3.10 -4.29
N ALA A 327 -21.27 -3.33 -3.49
CA ALA A 327 -20.90 -4.66 -3.05
C ALA A 327 -22.02 -5.31 -2.23
N ASP A 328 -22.66 -4.58 -1.33
CA ASP A 328 -23.83 -5.04 -0.57
C ASP A 328 -24.99 -5.40 -1.51
N ARG A 329 -25.22 -4.59 -2.53
CA ARG A 329 -26.31 -4.79 -3.51
C ARG A 329 -26.09 -6.01 -4.39
N TRP A 330 -24.84 -6.22 -4.88
CA TRP A 330 -24.52 -7.21 -5.90
C TRP A 330 -23.90 -8.50 -5.34
N GLY A 331 -23.64 -8.53 -4.05
CA GLY A 331 -23.00 -9.62 -3.33
C GLY A 331 -21.48 -9.54 -3.42
N ALA A 332 -20.87 -9.10 -2.32
CA ALA A 332 -19.42 -9.11 -2.13
C ALA A 332 -18.85 -10.52 -2.29
N ARG A 333 -17.69 -10.62 -2.92
CA ARG A 333 -16.92 -11.84 -3.14
C ARG A 333 -15.51 -11.63 -2.63
N TRP A 334 -14.87 -12.72 -2.29
CA TRP A 334 -13.49 -12.73 -1.82
C TRP A 334 -12.61 -13.52 -2.80
N ASP A 335 -11.52 -12.91 -3.24
CA ASP A 335 -10.46 -13.64 -3.93
C ASP A 335 -9.39 -14.07 -2.92
N ALA A 336 -9.35 -15.37 -2.64
CA ALA A 336 -8.44 -15.93 -1.64
C ALA A 336 -6.96 -15.83 -2.02
N ARG A 337 -6.63 -15.66 -3.30
CA ARG A 337 -5.25 -15.54 -3.77
C ARG A 337 -4.70 -14.15 -3.48
N SER A 338 -5.41 -13.14 -3.92
CA SER A 338 -5.02 -11.74 -3.71
C SER A 338 -5.43 -11.20 -2.34
N GLN A 339 -6.29 -11.93 -1.61
CA GLN A 339 -6.88 -11.52 -0.34
C GLN A 339 -7.55 -10.15 -0.46
N THR A 340 -8.40 -10.02 -1.48
CA THR A 340 -9.07 -8.76 -1.84
C THR A 340 -10.53 -9.02 -2.17
N ALA A 341 -11.38 -8.06 -1.81
CA ALA A 341 -12.79 -8.08 -2.13
C ALA A 341 -13.07 -7.65 -3.56
N TRP A 342 -14.13 -8.20 -4.13
CA TRP A 342 -14.63 -7.81 -5.44
C TRP A 342 -16.12 -8.13 -5.57
N TYR A 343 -16.79 -7.52 -6.56
CA TYR A 343 -18.14 -7.89 -6.95
C TYR A 343 -18.31 -7.78 -8.47
N ARG A 344 -19.40 -8.33 -8.98
CA ARG A 344 -19.75 -8.30 -10.40
C ARG A 344 -21.25 -8.16 -10.60
N TYR A 345 -21.62 -7.55 -11.73
CA TYR A 345 -23.02 -7.47 -12.14
C TYR A 345 -23.12 -7.40 -13.67
N ARG A 346 -24.34 -7.59 -14.19
CA ARG A 346 -24.64 -7.41 -15.62
C ARG A 346 -24.97 -5.95 -15.92
N ASP A 347 -24.42 -5.46 -17.03
CA ASP A 347 -24.73 -4.18 -17.66
C ASP A 347 -24.96 -4.43 -19.15
N GLY A 348 -26.23 -4.64 -19.54
CA GLY A 348 -26.60 -5.12 -20.86
C GLY A 348 -26.05 -6.53 -21.12
N GLU A 349 -25.29 -6.67 -22.21
CA GLU A 349 -24.65 -7.95 -22.59
C GLU A 349 -23.30 -8.18 -21.88
N ASP A 350 -22.73 -7.14 -21.28
CA ASP A 350 -21.43 -7.20 -20.64
C ASP A 350 -21.53 -7.56 -19.16
N TRP A 351 -20.43 -8.08 -18.62
CA TRP A 351 -20.20 -8.12 -17.18
C TRP A 351 -19.40 -6.90 -16.75
N VAL A 352 -19.75 -6.37 -15.60
CA VAL A 352 -18.93 -5.38 -14.89
C VAL A 352 -18.31 -6.05 -13.69
N GLN A 353 -16.99 -5.90 -13.52
CA GLN A 353 -16.25 -6.33 -12.36
C GLN A 353 -15.67 -5.12 -11.65
N VAL A 354 -15.81 -5.10 -10.34
CA VAL A 354 -15.22 -4.07 -9.45
C VAL A 354 -14.40 -4.77 -8.39
N TRP A 355 -13.12 -4.42 -8.32
CA TRP A 355 -12.17 -4.89 -7.32
C TRP A 355 -11.83 -3.74 -6.40
N TYR A 356 -11.90 -3.94 -5.09
CA TYR A 356 -11.71 -2.88 -4.11
C TYR A 356 -11.21 -3.46 -2.78
N ASP A 357 -10.66 -2.62 -1.92
CA ASP A 357 -10.28 -3.04 -0.58
C ASP A 357 -11.45 -2.78 0.38
N ASP A 358 -12.01 -3.86 0.94
CA ASP A 358 -12.96 -3.78 2.06
C ASP A 358 -12.22 -3.74 3.41
N VAL A 359 -12.96 -3.71 4.49
CA VAL A 359 -12.39 -3.67 5.86
C VAL A 359 -11.48 -4.88 6.14
N GLU A 360 -11.81 -6.06 5.60
CA GLU A 360 -10.98 -7.27 5.81
C GLU A 360 -9.67 -7.19 5.03
N SER A 361 -9.69 -6.81 3.76
CA SER A 361 -8.47 -6.65 2.97
C SER A 361 -7.59 -5.50 3.46
N LEU A 362 -8.18 -4.41 3.96
CA LEU A 362 -7.45 -3.32 4.62
C LEU A 362 -6.82 -3.80 5.94
N ARG A 363 -7.55 -4.58 6.75
CA ARG A 363 -7.03 -5.18 7.99
C ARG A 363 -5.75 -5.95 7.75
N LEU A 364 -5.75 -6.83 6.78
CA LEU A 364 -4.59 -7.66 6.45
C LEU A 364 -3.37 -6.81 6.05
N LYS A 365 -3.57 -5.69 5.36
CA LYS A 365 -2.49 -4.76 4.97
C LYS A 365 -1.97 -3.96 6.15
N TYR A 366 -2.86 -3.49 7.04
CA TYR A 366 -2.45 -2.80 8.26
C TYR A 366 -1.69 -3.74 9.20
N GLU A 367 -2.19 -4.98 9.37
CA GLU A 367 -1.51 -6.00 10.17
C GLU A 367 -0.14 -6.36 9.59
N LEU A 368 0.01 -6.45 8.26
CA LEU A 368 1.31 -6.63 7.60
C LEU A 368 2.28 -5.50 7.96
N ALA A 369 1.85 -4.24 7.88
CA ALA A 369 2.69 -3.10 8.25
C ALA A 369 3.13 -3.18 9.72
N MET A 370 2.22 -3.59 10.61
CA MET A 370 2.51 -3.76 12.02
C MET A 370 3.45 -4.94 12.28
N ASP A 371 3.24 -6.08 11.63
CA ASP A 371 4.04 -7.31 11.83
C ASP A 371 5.46 -7.17 11.30
N LYS A 372 5.65 -6.43 10.22
CA LYS A 372 6.97 -6.06 9.68
C LYS A 372 7.62 -4.90 10.46
N ASN A 373 7.00 -4.39 11.52
CA ASN A 373 7.48 -3.26 12.33
C ASN A 373 7.72 -1.96 11.54
N LEU A 374 6.99 -1.74 10.46
CA LEU A 374 7.12 -0.52 9.66
C LEU A 374 6.83 0.72 10.53
N HIS A 375 7.22 1.91 10.04
CA HIS A 375 6.85 3.18 10.69
C HIS A 375 5.34 3.29 10.92
N GLY A 376 4.57 2.76 9.96
CA GLY A 376 3.12 2.68 10.03
C GLY A 376 2.49 2.36 8.68
N PHE A 377 1.27 2.81 8.51
CA PHE A 377 0.54 2.72 7.25
C PHE A 377 -0.06 4.07 6.86
N GLY A 378 -0.40 4.19 5.58
CA GLY A 378 -0.95 5.43 5.05
C GLY A 378 -2.09 5.20 4.07
N ILE A 379 -2.85 6.24 3.77
CA ILE A 379 -4.13 6.18 3.06
C ILE A 379 -4.10 7.11 1.84
N TRP A 380 -4.37 6.58 0.68
CA TRP A 380 -4.74 7.33 -0.52
C TRP A 380 -6.20 7.04 -0.90
N ALA A 381 -7.18 7.94 -0.63
CA ALA A 381 -7.02 9.21 0.03
C ALA A 381 -8.15 9.40 1.04
N LEU A 382 -7.92 10.24 2.02
CA LEU A 382 -8.92 10.62 3.02
C LEU A 382 -10.17 11.22 2.36
N GLY A 383 -11.34 10.85 2.89
CA GLY A 383 -12.65 11.22 2.34
C GLY A 383 -13.11 10.32 1.19
N TYR A 384 -12.27 9.38 0.70
CA TYR A 384 -12.70 8.37 -0.25
C TYR A 384 -13.55 7.27 0.42
N GLU A 385 -13.43 7.10 1.73
CA GLU A 385 -14.34 6.30 2.57
C GLU A 385 -15.72 6.94 2.71
N GLY A 386 -15.84 8.25 2.46
CA GLY A 386 -17.09 8.99 2.65
C GLY A 386 -17.49 9.09 4.11
N LYS A 387 -18.71 8.64 4.43
CA LYS A 387 -19.24 8.61 5.81
C LYS A 387 -19.21 7.22 6.44
N GLN A 388 -18.46 6.30 5.84
CA GLN A 388 -18.28 4.95 6.40
C GLN A 388 -17.43 5.03 7.67
N THR A 389 -17.88 4.39 8.73
CA THR A 389 -17.19 4.38 10.03
C THR A 389 -16.28 3.19 10.21
N GLU A 390 -16.51 2.12 9.46
CA GLU A 390 -15.80 0.87 9.58
C GLU A 390 -14.29 0.97 9.31
N PRO A 391 -13.81 1.76 8.32
CA PRO A 391 -12.37 1.95 8.15
C PRO A 391 -11.71 2.64 9.35
N TRP A 392 -12.41 3.59 10.00
CA TRP A 392 -11.92 4.27 11.20
C TRP A 392 -11.90 3.34 12.42
N GLN A 393 -12.95 2.55 12.61
CA GLN A 393 -13.01 1.51 13.66
C GLN A 393 -11.88 0.50 13.49
N LEU A 394 -11.56 0.10 12.25
CA LEU A 394 -10.43 -0.78 11.96
C LEU A 394 -9.10 -0.14 12.38
N ILE A 395 -8.87 1.14 12.07
CA ILE A 395 -7.64 1.87 12.46
C ILE A 395 -7.53 1.91 13.99
N GLU A 396 -8.61 2.21 14.70
CA GLU A 396 -8.67 2.20 16.15
C GLU A 396 -8.34 0.81 16.71
N GLU A 397 -8.93 -0.24 16.15
CA GLU A 397 -8.70 -1.63 16.56
C GLU A 397 -7.24 -2.06 16.37
N VAL A 398 -6.65 -1.78 15.22
CA VAL A 398 -5.27 -2.16 14.91
C VAL A 398 -4.27 -1.38 15.77
N ASN A 399 -4.50 -0.08 15.99
CA ASN A 399 -3.65 0.74 16.87
C ASN A 399 -3.86 0.38 18.35
N GLY A 400 -5.09 0.12 18.79
CA GLY A 400 -5.43 -0.25 20.15
C GLY A 400 -4.87 -1.58 20.59
N ARG A 401 -4.81 -2.57 19.69
CA ARG A 401 -4.24 -3.89 19.98
C ARG A 401 -2.76 -3.84 20.37
N ARG A 402 -1.97 -2.86 19.88
CA ARG A 402 -0.54 -2.71 20.22
C ARG A 402 -0.25 -1.70 21.31
N SER A 403 -1.14 -0.75 21.57
CA SER A 403 -1.04 0.11 22.75
C SER A 403 -1.06 -0.70 24.05
N SER A 404 -1.78 -1.83 24.04
CA SER A 404 -1.76 -2.80 25.12
C SER A 404 -0.51 -3.70 25.16
N THR A 405 0.30 -3.74 24.07
CA THR A 405 1.48 -4.61 23.97
C THR A 405 2.80 -3.87 24.29
N LEU A 406 2.82 -2.53 24.27
CA LEU A 406 4.04 -1.71 24.52
C LEU A 406 4.10 -1.09 25.92
N VAL A 407 3.07 -1.21 26.73
CA VAL A 407 3.10 -0.86 28.15
C VAL A 407 3.18 -2.16 28.96
N SER A 408 4.33 -2.83 28.94
CA SER A 408 4.58 -3.90 29.92
C SER A 408 5.93 -3.70 30.58
N THR A 409 5.92 -2.78 31.56
CA THR A 409 6.62 -2.97 32.83
C THR A 409 5.64 -2.92 34.00
N GLU A 410 4.39 -3.32 33.78
CA GLU A 410 3.50 -3.87 34.81
C GLU A 410 2.52 -4.79 34.10
N THR A 411 2.59 -6.05 34.47
CA THR A 411 1.81 -7.18 33.97
C THR A 411 0.31 -6.99 34.24
N THR A 412 -0.41 -6.25 33.39
CA THR A 412 -1.85 -6.44 33.30
C THR A 412 -2.08 -7.49 32.19
N VAL A 413 -2.21 -8.73 32.61
CA VAL A 413 -2.61 -9.85 31.78
C VAL A 413 -3.96 -9.50 31.13
N PRO A 414 -4.15 -9.65 29.79
CA PRO A 414 -5.45 -9.45 29.18
C PRO A 414 -6.50 -10.26 29.94
N ASN A 415 -7.58 -9.62 30.35
CA ASN A 415 -8.61 -10.27 31.16
C ASN A 415 -9.55 -11.14 30.30
N ASP A 416 -9.17 -11.42 29.04
CA ASP A 416 -9.98 -12.18 28.10
C ASP A 416 -9.20 -13.27 27.34
N PHE A 417 -9.94 -14.32 26.95
CA PHE A 417 -9.43 -15.39 26.13
C PHE A 417 -9.36 -14.96 24.65
N THR A 418 -8.18 -15.01 24.04
CA THR A 418 -7.99 -14.64 22.64
C THR A 418 -7.25 -15.71 21.85
N VAL A 419 -7.59 -15.87 20.57
CA VAL A 419 -6.97 -16.81 19.63
C VAL A 419 -6.62 -16.06 18.36
N ALA A 420 -5.34 -16.03 18.01
CA ALA A 420 -4.84 -15.39 16.78
C ALA A 420 -5.23 -16.19 15.53
N LEU A 421 -5.01 -15.60 14.37
CA LEU A 421 -5.17 -16.31 13.10
C LEU A 421 -4.11 -17.42 12.96
N PRO A 422 -4.46 -18.56 12.32
CA PRO A 422 -3.52 -19.62 12.00
C PRO A 422 -2.44 -19.14 11.01
N TYR A 423 -1.17 -19.42 11.26
CA TYR A 423 -0.08 -19.09 10.35
C TYR A 423 0.95 -20.23 10.23
N PRO A 424 1.42 -20.56 9.02
CA PRO A 424 0.90 -20.10 7.72
C PRO A 424 -0.51 -20.61 7.42
N ASN A 425 -1.28 -19.86 6.66
CA ASN A 425 -2.61 -20.27 6.19
C ASN A 425 -2.86 -19.68 4.79
N PRO A 426 -2.90 -20.48 3.70
CA PRO A 426 -2.78 -21.95 3.68
C PRO A 426 -1.44 -22.50 4.17
N PHE A 427 -1.43 -23.78 4.60
CA PHE A 427 -0.22 -24.48 5.01
C PHE A 427 -0.07 -25.83 4.31
N ASN A 428 1.17 -26.35 4.23
CA ASN A 428 1.47 -27.66 3.66
C ASN A 428 2.11 -28.66 4.65
N ALA A 429 2.88 -28.20 5.63
CA ALA A 429 3.56 -29.06 6.61
C ALA A 429 2.96 -28.92 8.02
N SER A 430 2.82 -27.69 8.51
CA SER A 430 2.24 -27.41 9.82
C SER A 430 1.71 -25.97 9.87
N VAL A 431 0.81 -25.73 10.81
CA VAL A 431 0.25 -24.42 11.11
C VAL A 431 0.37 -24.14 12.61
N GLU A 432 0.75 -22.92 12.95
CA GLU A 432 0.80 -22.40 14.33
C GLU A 432 -0.43 -21.51 14.59
N VAL A 433 -0.99 -21.62 15.80
CA VAL A 433 -2.01 -20.70 16.30
C VAL A 433 -1.57 -20.19 17.68
N ARG A 434 -1.38 -18.89 17.79
CA ARG A 434 -1.10 -18.24 19.08
C ARG A 434 -2.41 -17.99 19.82
N TYR A 435 -2.39 -18.17 21.12
CA TYR A 435 -3.54 -17.89 21.96
C TYR A 435 -3.12 -17.27 23.30
N HIS A 436 -4.05 -16.61 23.93
CA HIS A 436 -3.92 -16.10 25.30
C HIS A 436 -5.02 -16.65 26.16
N VAL A 437 -4.67 -17.09 27.35
CA VAL A 437 -5.62 -17.51 28.40
C VAL A 437 -5.58 -16.51 29.57
N PRO A 438 -6.74 -16.08 30.10
CA PRO A 438 -6.79 -15.05 31.16
C PRO A 438 -6.45 -15.55 32.56
N GLY A 439 -6.26 -16.87 32.74
CA GLY A 439 -5.99 -17.46 34.06
C GLY A 439 -5.79 -18.96 34.05
N PRO A 440 -5.78 -19.58 35.22
CA PRO A 440 -5.77 -21.05 35.32
C PRO A 440 -7.06 -21.66 34.80
N GLY A 441 -6.92 -22.83 34.14
CA GLY A 441 -8.05 -23.46 33.48
C GLY A 441 -7.63 -24.57 32.53
N ARG A 442 -8.51 -24.92 31.59
CA ARG A 442 -8.25 -25.93 30.57
C ARG A 442 -8.57 -25.39 29.19
N LEU A 443 -7.58 -25.39 28.30
CA LEU A 443 -7.78 -25.14 26.87
C LEU A 443 -8.02 -26.46 26.15
N GLN A 444 -9.05 -26.50 25.31
CA GLN A 444 -9.36 -27.60 24.40
C GLN A 444 -9.41 -27.05 22.97
N VAL A 445 -8.80 -27.79 22.05
CA VAL A 445 -8.83 -27.46 20.60
C VAL A 445 -9.41 -28.66 19.86
N ASP A 446 -10.55 -28.45 19.22
CA ASP A 446 -11.20 -29.44 18.37
C ASP A 446 -11.11 -29.01 16.90
N LEU A 447 -10.71 -29.93 16.02
CA LEU A 447 -10.58 -29.71 14.60
C LEU A 447 -11.67 -30.46 13.84
N TYR A 448 -12.32 -29.76 12.92
CA TYR A 448 -13.43 -30.31 12.12
C TYR A 448 -13.16 -30.15 10.62
N ASP A 449 -13.57 -31.16 9.85
CA ASP A 449 -13.64 -31.05 8.39
C ASP A 449 -14.89 -30.27 7.93
N VAL A 450 -15.02 -30.07 6.61
CA VAL A 450 -16.17 -29.37 6.02
C VAL A 450 -17.52 -30.07 6.22
N LEU A 451 -17.53 -31.35 6.60
CA LEU A 451 -18.72 -32.11 6.91
C LEU A 451 -19.07 -32.08 8.41
N GLY A 452 -18.31 -31.31 9.20
CA GLY A 452 -18.49 -31.21 10.66
C GLY A 452 -17.98 -32.44 11.44
N ARG A 453 -17.21 -33.32 10.81
CA ARG A 453 -16.61 -34.48 11.50
C ARG A 453 -15.37 -34.04 12.25
N ARG A 454 -15.27 -34.35 13.52
CA ARG A 454 -14.11 -34.04 14.34
C ARG A 454 -12.93 -34.95 13.98
N ILE A 455 -11.89 -34.37 13.39
CA ILE A 455 -10.73 -35.09 12.91
C ILE A 455 -9.52 -35.05 13.86
N HIS A 456 -9.47 -34.09 14.78
CA HIS A 456 -8.43 -33.98 15.81
C HIS A 456 -9.02 -33.34 17.07
N ALA A 457 -8.46 -33.69 18.22
CA ALA A 457 -8.78 -33.09 19.51
C ALA A 457 -7.52 -33.03 20.37
N TRP A 458 -7.27 -31.87 20.97
CA TRP A 458 -6.16 -31.64 21.87
C TRP A 458 -6.65 -30.89 23.12
N SER A 459 -6.05 -31.12 24.27
CA SER A 459 -6.39 -30.40 25.47
C SER A 459 -5.18 -30.27 26.39
N GLN A 460 -5.05 -29.11 27.01
CA GLN A 460 -3.97 -28.78 27.95
C GLN A 460 -4.52 -27.97 29.12
N ARG A 461 -4.02 -28.27 30.35
CA ARG A 461 -4.25 -27.42 31.50
C ARG A 461 -3.30 -26.22 31.48
N THR A 462 -3.82 -25.06 31.82
CA THR A 462 -3.08 -23.82 31.99
C THR A 462 -3.05 -23.47 33.48
N GLU A 463 -1.86 -23.20 34.03
CA GLU A 463 -1.68 -22.93 35.45
C GLU A 463 -1.76 -21.46 35.80
N SER A 464 -1.60 -20.58 34.80
CA SER A 464 -1.65 -19.13 34.95
C SER A 464 -2.10 -18.45 33.66
N ALA A 465 -2.46 -17.18 33.74
CA ALA A 465 -2.65 -16.34 32.59
C ALA A 465 -1.39 -16.25 31.74
N GLY A 466 -1.53 -16.21 30.41
CA GLY A 466 -0.38 -16.09 29.53
C GLY A 466 -0.65 -16.40 28.07
N HIS A 467 0.34 -16.07 27.25
CA HIS A 467 0.37 -16.40 25.83
C HIS A 467 1.04 -17.75 25.61
N ALA A 468 0.49 -18.57 24.70
CA ALA A 468 1.08 -19.83 24.28
C ALA A 468 0.80 -20.09 22.79
N ARG A 469 1.33 -21.20 22.29
CA ARG A 469 1.18 -21.62 20.90
C ARG A 469 0.67 -23.03 20.81
N TRP A 470 -0.19 -23.27 19.87
CA TRP A 470 -0.65 -24.57 19.48
C TRP A 470 -0.30 -24.87 18.04
N HIS A 471 0.14 -26.08 17.76
CA HIS A 471 0.56 -26.50 16.43
C HIS A 471 -0.27 -27.65 15.92
N TRP A 472 -0.59 -27.63 14.64
CA TRP A 472 -1.15 -28.76 13.93
C TRP A 472 -0.32 -29.11 12.71
N ASP A 473 0.10 -30.37 12.62
CA ASP A 473 0.96 -30.93 11.57
C ASP A 473 0.17 -31.54 10.40
N GLY A 474 -1.10 -31.27 10.30
CA GLY A 474 -1.96 -31.81 9.25
C GLY A 474 -2.37 -33.28 9.47
N GLN A 475 -2.16 -33.84 10.66
CA GLN A 475 -2.55 -35.21 10.98
C GLN A 475 -3.89 -35.28 11.73
N GLY A 476 -4.67 -36.32 11.44
CA GLY A 476 -5.88 -36.64 12.17
C GLY A 476 -5.61 -37.49 13.44
N ARG A 477 -6.68 -37.90 14.12
CA ARG A 477 -6.62 -38.66 15.39
C ARG A 477 -5.81 -39.95 15.33
N THR A 478 -5.70 -40.58 14.18
CA THR A 478 -4.97 -41.84 13.95
C THR A 478 -3.53 -41.66 13.52
N GLY A 479 -3.02 -40.43 13.51
CA GLY A 479 -1.71 -40.11 12.96
C GLY A 479 -1.65 -40.19 11.43
N ILE A 480 -2.80 -40.39 10.78
CA ILE A 480 -2.89 -40.36 9.32
C ILE A 480 -3.05 -38.92 8.88
N GLU A 481 -2.32 -38.57 7.85
CA GLU A 481 -2.38 -37.27 7.21
C GLU A 481 -3.78 -36.96 6.66
N THR A 482 -4.27 -35.75 6.89
CA THR A 482 -5.55 -35.29 6.38
C THR A 482 -5.42 -34.82 4.92
N ALA A 483 -6.51 -34.87 4.16
CA ALA A 483 -6.52 -34.42 2.76
C ALA A 483 -6.38 -32.89 2.64
N SER A 484 -5.96 -32.41 1.47
CA SER A 484 -6.07 -30.98 1.14
C SER A 484 -7.52 -30.51 1.30
N GLY A 485 -7.75 -29.41 1.99
CA GLY A 485 -9.10 -28.93 2.26
C GLY A 485 -9.16 -27.83 3.31
N ILE A 486 -10.40 -27.40 3.56
CA ILE A 486 -10.70 -26.39 4.59
C ILE A 486 -11.05 -27.14 5.90
N TYR A 487 -10.47 -26.66 6.99
CA TYR A 487 -10.73 -27.18 8.33
C TYR A 487 -11.14 -26.04 9.26
N THR A 488 -11.97 -26.34 10.26
CA THR A 488 -12.38 -25.41 11.30
C THR A 488 -11.76 -25.84 12.63
N MET A 489 -10.98 -24.96 13.23
CA MET A 489 -10.42 -25.10 14.56
C MET A 489 -11.35 -24.42 15.56
N GLN A 490 -11.79 -25.12 16.58
CA GLN A 490 -12.55 -24.55 17.70
C GLN A 490 -11.71 -24.61 18.96
N PHE A 491 -11.46 -23.44 19.53
CA PHE A 491 -10.74 -23.27 20.79
C PHE A 491 -11.75 -23.01 21.91
N HIS A 492 -11.72 -23.81 22.93
CA HIS A 492 -12.60 -23.73 24.12
C HIS A 492 -11.72 -23.57 25.37
N TYR A 493 -11.82 -22.43 26.02
CA TYR A 493 -11.17 -22.20 27.30
C TYR A 493 -12.22 -22.35 28.44
N PHE A 494 -11.92 -23.24 29.34
CA PHE A 494 -12.70 -23.50 30.57
C PHE A 494 -11.88 -23.00 31.75
N SER A 495 -12.24 -21.87 32.30
CA SER A 495 -11.58 -21.34 33.49
C SER A 495 -11.95 -22.17 34.76
N ASP A 496 -11.10 -22.12 35.76
CA ASP A 496 -11.36 -22.88 37.02
C ASP A 496 -12.54 -22.32 37.80
N ASP A 497 -12.98 -21.10 37.56
CA ASP A 497 -14.20 -20.48 38.09
C ASP A 497 -15.48 -20.83 37.29
N GLY A 498 -15.37 -21.71 36.28
CA GLY A 498 -16.50 -22.25 35.53
C GLY A 498 -16.93 -21.44 34.30
N LEU A 499 -16.17 -20.43 33.91
CA LEU A 499 -16.46 -19.64 32.72
C LEU A 499 -15.99 -20.36 31.43
N LEU A 500 -16.86 -20.51 30.46
CA LEU A 500 -16.54 -21.05 29.14
C LEU A 500 -16.41 -19.90 28.12
N ARG A 501 -15.29 -19.84 27.42
CA ARG A 501 -15.06 -18.96 26.29
C ARG A 501 -14.63 -19.74 25.06
N SER A 502 -15.15 -19.39 23.89
CA SER A 502 -14.90 -20.13 22.65
C SER A 502 -14.59 -19.19 21.50
N GLN A 503 -13.61 -19.58 20.68
CA GLN A 503 -13.28 -18.90 19.43
C GLN A 503 -13.03 -19.93 18.33
N SER A 504 -13.41 -19.59 17.09
CA SER A 504 -13.21 -20.45 15.92
C SER A 504 -12.26 -19.80 14.92
N ARG A 505 -11.43 -20.62 14.27
CA ARG A 505 -10.53 -20.22 13.20
C ARG A 505 -10.63 -21.19 12.03
N ARG A 506 -10.55 -20.69 10.82
CA ARG A 506 -10.48 -21.56 9.62
C ARG A 506 -9.02 -21.68 9.17
N VAL A 507 -8.68 -22.85 8.66
CA VAL A 507 -7.37 -23.14 8.11
C VAL A 507 -7.50 -23.92 6.81
N ILE A 508 -6.61 -23.69 5.87
CA ILE A 508 -6.56 -24.38 4.58
C ILE A 508 -5.28 -25.20 4.53
N GLN A 509 -5.41 -26.52 4.40
CA GLN A 509 -4.30 -27.40 4.16
C GLN A 509 -4.14 -27.63 2.66
N LEU A 510 -2.91 -27.46 2.16
CA LEU A 510 -2.51 -27.74 0.78
C LEU A 510 -1.48 -28.87 0.80
N ARG A 511 -1.56 -29.77 -0.20
CA ARG A 511 -0.59 -30.85 -0.44
C ARG A 511 -0.29 -30.96 -1.91
#